data_50f31a243199c46b00ed7a100dcd5534
#
_entry.id   50f31a243199c46b00ed7a100dcd5534
#
_cell.length_a   1.000
_cell.length_b   1.000
_cell.length_c   1.000
_cell.angle_alpha   90.00
_cell.angle_beta   90.00
_cell.angle_gamma   90.00
#
_symmetry.space_group_name_H-M   'P 1'
#
loop_
_entity.id
_entity.type
_entity.pdbx_description
1 polymer ?
#
loop_
_entity_poly.entity_id
_entity_poly.type
_entity_poly.pdbx_seq_one_letter_code
_entity_poly.pdbx_strand_id
1 'polypeptide(L)'
;MSIQLDLTTTTPCQNFDSAQGRMTLQNHRIIDVDNEIAQIFGYRTREELLLNVEFVYALIPDSYQELAKKRYLEAIKGKLKKGKLYTDIPTNGRNISIFCLSHIIELNSKPALQVTIIDITSVVEDQCKRNETDRMYRKLLNTSKQGILIHRNFKPLMVNQAWVEQQGADSIEQVLAMDSILSIVPEDQRSTAIRRCENILNGNTPNFSSVVSNQCFDGTHKFFNLYDNVINWEGEDAIQVILEEVTDKVLLERELLHRAMHDDLTHVFNRRAIYDWLKKPVNQHMEMSCLLIDIDDFKSINDRFGHTVGDTVIRHLADTIKTHIELLGGVVGRWGGEEFIVFIPKAKSSHTKIISERICHTFNQHTFYGINRRAFTTSVSIGVTNQCLCHSANTIDTLIRVTDDALYRAKANGKNQVSINDDVVCYEALA
;
A
#
# COMPACT_ATOMS: atom_id res chain seq x y z
N MET A 1 -35.41 -16.78 -7.06
CA MET A 1 -34.43 -17.00 -5.97
C MET A 1 -35.23 -17.16 -4.69
N SER A 2 -35.32 -18.35 -4.09
CA SER A 2 -36.18 -18.63 -2.93
C SER A 2 -35.55 -18.04 -1.68
N ILE A 3 -36.16 -17.02 -1.10
CA ILE A 3 -35.77 -16.49 0.20
C ILE A 3 -36.21 -17.50 1.26
N GLN A 4 -35.26 -18.22 1.83
CA GLN A 4 -35.48 -19.05 3.02
C GLN A 4 -35.33 -18.14 4.25
N LEU A 5 -36.46 -17.68 4.80
CA LEU A 5 -36.49 -17.05 6.13
C LEU A 5 -36.34 -18.13 7.20
N ASP A 6 -35.18 -18.15 7.87
CA ASP A 6 -34.95 -19.03 9.02
C ASP A 6 -35.55 -18.37 10.27
N LEU A 7 -36.72 -18.78 10.67
CA LEU A 7 -37.47 -18.26 11.81
C LEU A 7 -37.02 -18.87 13.14
N THR A 8 -35.86 -19.53 13.23
CA THR A 8 -35.41 -20.22 14.43
C THR A 8 -34.55 -19.43 15.39
N THR A 9 -34.14 -18.19 15.07
CA THR A 9 -33.41 -17.34 16.02
C THR A 9 -34.41 -16.52 16.88
N THR A 10 -34.57 -16.93 18.10
CA THR A 10 -35.26 -16.18 19.16
C THR A 10 -34.45 -14.96 19.57
N THR A 11 -34.71 -13.84 18.92
CA THR A 11 -34.38 -12.50 19.43
C THR A 11 -35.63 -11.93 20.13
N PRO A 12 -35.52 -11.23 21.27
CA PRO A 12 -36.68 -10.76 22.00
C PRO A 12 -37.54 -9.83 21.14
N CYS A 13 -38.85 -10.07 21.18
CA CYS A 13 -39.87 -9.34 20.45
C CYS A 13 -39.71 -7.81 20.58
N GLN A 14 -39.16 -7.16 19.58
CA GLN A 14 -39.55 -5.79 19.29
C GLN A 14 -40.96 -5.82 18.70
N ASN A 15 -41.84 -4.95 19.19
CA ASN A 15 -43.23 -4.82 18.73
C ASN A 15 -43.25 -4.70 17.20
N PHE A 16 -43.60 -5.78 16.52
CA PHE A 16 -43.92 -5.75 15.11
C PHE A 16 -45.30 -5.13 14.95
N ASP A 17 -45.36 -3.89 14.50
CA ASP A 17 -46.59 -3.26 14.02
C ASP A 17 -46.98 -3.88 12.66
N SER A 18 -47.16 -5.20 12.62
CA SER A 18 -47.60 -5.92 11.44
C SER A 18 -49.11 -6.07 11.52
N ALA A 19 -49.82 -5.49 10.55
CA ALA A 19 -51.28 -5.67 10.45
C ALA A 19 -51.58 -7.17 10.26
N GLN A 20 -52.41 -7.71 11.13
CA GLN A 20 -52.79 -9.11 11.09
C GLN A 20 -54.31 -9.21 11.03
N GLY A 21 -54.81 -9.94 10.04
CA GLY A 21 -56.25 -10.16 9.92
C GLY A 21 -56.61 -11.62 9.63
N ARG A 22 -57.90 -11.90 9.68
CA ARG A 22 -58.45 -13.23 9.44
C ARG A 22 -59.51 -13.22 8.37
N MET A 23 -59.52 -14.29 7.57
CA MET A 23 -60.43 -14.53 6.47
C MET A 23 -60.97 -15.96 6.57
N THR A 24 -62.28 -16.13 6.39
CA THR A 24 -62.91 -17.45 6.37
C THR A 24 -63.29 -17.80 4.94
N LEU A 25 -62.87 -18.97 4.47
CA LEU A 25 -63.09 -19.47 3.11
C LEU A 25 -63.92 -20.73 3.14
N GLN A 26 -64.95 -20.84 2.29
CA GLN A 26 -65.67 -22.08 2.06
C GLN A 26 -65.92 -22.25 0.55
N ASN A 27 -65.57 -23.41 -0.02
CA ASN A 27 -65.65 -23.68 -1.43
C ASN A 27 -64.93 -22.63 -2.30
N HIS A 28 -63.74 -22.22 -1.86
CA HIS A 28 -62.90 -21.19 -2.49
C HIS A 28 -63.45 -19.75 -2.42
N ARG A 29 -64.64 -19.54 -1.90
CA ARG A 29 -65.29 -18.21 -1.73
C ARG A 29 -64.90 -17.60 -0.39
N ILE A 30 -64.82 -16.31 -0.34
CA ILE A 30 -64.68 -15.57 0.91
C ILE A 30 -66.06 -15.45 1.56
N ILE A 31 -66.19 -16.04 2.74
CA ILE A 31 -67.45 -16.04 3.52
C ILE A 31 -67.45 -14.90 4.50
N ASP A 32 -66.31 -14.64 5.12
CA ASP A 32 -66.13 -13.59 6.11
C ASP A 32 -64.68 -13.10 6.14
N VAL A 33 -64.50 -11.84 6.46
CA VAL A 33 -63.18 -11.20 6.64
C VAL A 33 -63.31 -10.13 7.74
N ASP A 34 -62.21 -9.84 8.43
CA ASP A 34 -62.11 -8.71 9.32
C ASP A 34 -61.68 -7.43 8.54
N ASN A 35 -61.77 -6.26 9.20
CA ASN A 35 -61.39 -4.98 8.58
C ASN A 35 -59.87 -4.91 8.31
N GLU A 36 -59.07 -5.56 9.08
CA GLU A 36 -57.61 -5.64 8.92
C GLU A 36 -57.24 -6.28 7.57
N ILE A 37 -57.96 -7.37 7.19
CA ILE A 37 -57.77 -7.96 5.85
C ILE A 37 -58.15 -6.99 4.73
N ALA A 38 -59.29 -6.30 4.90
CA ALA A 38 -59.70 -5.34 3.91
C ALA A 38 -58.60 -4.24 3.69
N GLN A 39 -58.05 -3.74 4.79
CA GLN A 39 -56.99 -2.71 4.74
C GLN A 39 -55.69 -3.28 4.15
N ILE A 40 -55.26 -4.48 4.50
CA ILE A 40 -54.07 -5.16 3.94
C ILE A 40 -54.17 -5.22 2.42
N PHE A 41 -55.37 -5.54 1.87
CA PHE A 41 -55.60 -5.62 0.42
C PHE A 41 -56.05 -4.30 -0.22
N GLY A 42 -56.05 -3.18 0.53
CA GLY A 42 -56.31 -1.83 0.00
C GLY A 42 -57.78 -1.46 -0.14
N TYR A 43 -58.69 -2.18 0.53
CA TYR A 43 -60.11 -1.84 0.62
C TYR A 43 -60.37 -1.02 1.89
N ARG A 44 -61.36 -0.11 1.85
CA ARG A 44 -61.68 0.74 2.98
C ARG A 44 -62.39 0.01 4.12
N THR A 45 -63.28 -0.93 3.79
CA THR A 45 -64.07 -1.72 4.76
C THR A 45 -64.17 -3.19 4.31
N ARG A 46 -64.53 -4.06 5.25
CA ARG A 46 -64.79 -5.50 4.95
C ARG A 46 -65.95 -5.67 3.97
N GLU A 47 -67.00 -4.82 4.08
CA GLU A 47 -68.16 -4.84 3.19
C GLU A 47 -67.73 -4.52 1.74
N GLU A 48 -66.89 -3.54 1.55
CA GLU A 48 -66.35 -3.18 0.23
C GLU A 48 -65.57 -4.35 -0.40
N LEU A 49 -64.72 -5.03 0.39
CA LEU A 49 -63.98 -6.20 -0.06
C LEU A 49 -64.94 -7.34 -0.45
N LEU A 50 -65.91 -7.68 0.40
CA LEU A 50 -66.87 -8.77 0.15
C LEU A 50 -67.80 -8.50 -1.05
N LEU A 51 -68.10 -7.25 -1.35
CA LEU A 51 -68.89 -6.86 -2.54
C LEU A 51 -68.06 -7.00 -3.84
N ASN A 52 -66.79 -6.76 -3.79
CA ASN A 52 -65.91 -6.72 -4.99
C ASN A 52 -65.20 -8.03 -5.24
N VAL A 53 -64.99 -8.90 -4.22
CA VAL A 53 -64.16 -10.09 -4.29
C VAL A 53 -64.94 -11.31 -3.82
N GLU A 54 -65.39 -12.13 -4.74
CA GLU A 54 -66.11 -13.36 -4.44
C GLU A 54 -65.14 -14.51 -4.14
N PHE A 55 -64.07 -14.63 -4.89
CA PHE A 55 -63.09 -15.70 -4.78
C PHE A 55 -61.74 -15.17 -4.30
N VAL A 56 -61.13 -15.83 -3.30
CA VAL A 56 -59.83 -15.45 -2.71
C VAL A 56 -58.71 -15.27 -3.74
N TYR A 57 -58.83 -15.98 -4.85
CA TYR A 57 -57.78 -15.92 -5.93
C TYR A 57 -57.71 -14.59 -6.65
N ALA A 58 -58.78 -13.79 -6.61
CA ALA A 58 -58.73 -12.43 -7.15
C ALA A 58 -57.86 -11.47 -6.33
N LEU A 59 -57.45 -11.84 -5.11
CA LEU A 59 -56.58 -11.06 -4.26
C LEU A 59 -55.08 -11.38 -4.49
N ILE A 60 -54.75 -12.36 -5.31
CA ILE A 60 -53.38 -12.76 -5.54
C ILE A 60 -53.05 -12.85 -7.03
N PRO A 61 -51.81 -12.60 -7.45
CA PRO A 61 -51.38 -12.73 -8.85
C PRO A 61 -51.61 -14.12 -9.42
N ASP A 62 -51.84 -14.21 -10.74
CA ASP A 62 -52.06 -15.47 -11.45
C ASP A 62 -50.95 -16.48 -11.21
N SER A 63 -49.70 -16.03 -11.04
CA SER A 63 -48.54 -16.88 -10.73
C SER A 63 -48.68 -17.65 -9.41
N TYR A 64 -49.50 -17.17 -8.49
CA TYR A 64 -49.73 -17.84 -7.19
C TYR A 64 -51.06 -18.61 -7.11
N GLN A 65 -51.98 -18.40 -8.07
CA GLN A 65 -53.33 -18.98 -7.95
C GLN A 65 -53.34 -20.51 -7.92
N GLU A 66 -52.60 -21.16 -8.78
CA GLU A 66 -52.53 -22.63 -8.81
C GLU A 66 -51.93 -23.20 -7.50
N LEU A 67 -50.91 -22.54 -6.97
CA LEU A 67 -50.33 -22.89 -5.68
C LEU A 67 -51.37 -22.73 -4.52
N ALA A 68 -52.12 -21.64 -4.53
CA ALA A 68 -53.11 -21.36 -3.54
C ALA A 68 -54.28 -22.32 -3.61
N LYS A 69 -54.77 -22.71 -4.81
CA LYS A 69 -55.78 -23.77 -5.00
C LYS A 69 -55.32 -25.11 -4.45
N LYS A 70 -54.11 -25.54 -4.78
CA LYS A 70 -53.52 -26.76 -4.25
C LYS A 70 -53.45 -26.74 -2.71
N ARG A 71 -52.95 -25.64 -2.13
CA ARG A 71 -52.86 -25.49 -0.68
C ARG A 71 -54.24 -25.48 0.01
N TYR A 72 -55.27 -24.88 -0.58
CA TYR A 72 -56.63 -24.92 -0.08
C TYR A 72 -57.14 -26.38 0.02
N LEU A 73 -56.94 -27.17 -1.05
CA LEU A 73 -57.35 -28.58 -1.07
C LEU A 73 -56.57 -29.45 -0.07
N GLU A 74 -55.27 -29.16 0.10
CA GLU A 74 -54.45 -29.86 1.10
C GLU A 74 -54.87 -29.48 2.55
N ALA A 75 -55.19 -28.19 2.75
CA ALA A 75 -55.64 -27.70 4.03
C ALA A 75 -56.97 -28.35 4.45
N ILE A 76 -57.99 -28.37 3.58
CA ILE A 76 -59.31 -29.00 3.83
C ILE A 76 -59.15 -30.51 4.15
N LYS A 77 -58.15 -31.19 3.58
CA LYS A 77 -57.83 -32.60 3.89
C LYS A 77 -57.00 -32.77 5.17
N GLY A 78 -56.75 -31.73 5.94
CA GLY A 78 -55.94 -31.76 7.15
C GLY A 78 -54.46 -32.04 6.95
N LYS A 79 -53.94 -31.90 5.72
CA LYS A 79 -52.55 -32.20 5.37
C LYS A 79 -51.59 -30.98 5.46
N LEU A 80 -52.12 -29.78 5.66
CA LEU A 80 -51.31 -28.53 5.65
C LEU A 80 -50.86 -28.22 7.08
N LYS A 81 -49.54 -28.24 7.31
CA LYS A 81 -48.93 -27.99 8.64
C LYS A 81 -48.06 -26.71 8.71
N LYS A 82 -47.78 -26.06 7.58
CA LYS A 82 -46.82 -24.92 7.54
C LYS A 82 -47.43 -23.68 6.92
N GLY A 83 -47.11 -22.51 7.42
CA GLY A 83 -47.39 -21.23 6.81
C GLY A 83 -46.75 -21.07 5.43
N LYS A 84 -47.20 -20.10 4.66
CA LYS A 84 -46.69 -19.79 3.34
C LYS A 84 -46.49 -18.28 3.16
N LEU A 85 -45.35 -17.91 2.65
CA LEU A 85 -45.01 -16.57 2.24
C LEU A 85 -45.48 -16.34 0.79
N TYR A 86 -46.10 -15.19 0.53
CA TYR A 86 -46.41 -14.68 -0.78
C TYR A 86 -45.85 -13.26 -0.86
N THR A 87 -45.09 -12.95 -1.89
CA THR A 87 -44.46 -11.64 -2.11
C THR A 87 -44.98 -10.98 -3.37
N ASP A 88 -44.78 -9.68 -3.46
CA ASP A 88 -45.13 -8.88 -4.66
C ASP A 88 -46.60 -9.01 -5.06
N ILE A 89 -47.49 -9.06 -4.06
CA ILE A 89 -48.95 -9.06 -4.31
C ILE A 89 -49.36 -7.63 -4.59
N PRO A 90 -49.91 -7.34 -5.79
CA PRO A 90 -50.36 -5.98 -6.12
C PRO A 90 -51.67 -5.67 -5.36
N THR A 91 -51.70 -4.52 -4.71
CA THR A 91 -52.87 -3.95 -4.08
C THR A 91 -53.11 -2.53 -4.62
N ASN A 92 -54.18 -1.88 -4.20
CA ASN A 92 -54.48 -0.50 -4.61
C ASN A 92 -53.38 0.46 -4.15
N GLY A 93 -52.31 0.62 -4.97
CA GLY A 93 -51.25 1.61 -4.81
C GLY A 93 -49.91 1.09 -4.31
N ARG A 94 -49.78 -0.20 -3.89
CA ARG A 94 -48.50 -0.78 -3.47
C ARG A 94 -48.46 -2.29 -3.68
N ASN A 95 -47.28 -2.87 -3.74
CA ASN A 95 -47.09 -4.29 -3.61
C ASN A 95 -46.91 -4.66 -2.13
N ILE A 96 -47.53 -5.76 -1.70
CA ILE A 96 -47.39 -6.26 -0.33
C ILE A 96 -46.79 -7.66 -0.30
N SER A 97 -46.19 -7.99 0.85
CA SER A 97 -45.72 -9.35 1.17
C SER A 97 -46.47 -9.86 2.37
N ILE A 98 -47.12 -11.01 2.21
CA ILE A 98 -47.97 -11.60 3.29
C ILE A 98 -47.53 -12.98 3.66
N PHE A 99 -47.68 -13.30 4.95
CA PHE A 99 -47.51 -14.63 5.47
C PHE A 99 -48.87 -15.21 5.88
N CYS A 100 -49.24 -16.34 5.28
CA CYS A 100 -50.55 -16.97 5.48
C CYS A 100 -50.43 -18.24 6.33
N LEU A 101 -51.23 -18.31 7.39
CA LEU A 101 -51.46 -19.48 8.18
C LEU A 101 -52.90 -19.95 7.97
N SER A 102 -53.14 -21.25 7.83
CA SER A 102 -54.47 -21.79 7.53
C SER A 102 -54.79 -22.94 8.47
N HIS A 103 -56.00 -22.94 9.00
CA HIS A 103 -56.53 -24.06 9.79
C HIS A 103 -58.00 -24.33 9.44
N ILE A 104 -58.43 -25.58 9.66
CA ILE A 104 -59.82 -25.99 9.38
C ILE A 104 -60.70 -25.58 10.56
N ILE A 105 -61.85 -25.07 10.22
CA ILE A 105 -62.95 -24.77 11.15
C ILE A 105 -64.24 -25.41 10.62
N GLU A 106 -65.27 -25.56 11.46
CA GLU A 106 -66.59 -25.96 11.04
C GLU A 106 -67.51 -24.76 10.95
N LEU A 107 -68.16 -24.59 9.82
CA LEU A 107 -69.11 -23.51 9.56
C LEU A 107 -70.41 -24.12 8.95
N ASN A 108 -71.54 -23.97 9.64
CA ASN A 108 -72.80 -24.55 9.20
C ASN A 108 -72.71 -26.06 8.92
N SER A 109 -72.08 -26.82 9.84
CA SER A 109 -71.83 -28.27 9.74
C SER A 109 -71.08 -28.70 8.47
N LYS A 110 -70.30 -27.80 7.88
CA LYS A 110 -69.43 -28.06 6.73
C LYS A 110 -68.02 -27.54 7.00
N PRO A 111 -66.98 -28.20 6.49
CA PRO A 111 -65.61 -27.72 6.65
C PRO A 111 -65.42 -26.39 5.95
N ALA A 112 -64.77 -25.46 6.63
CA ALA A 112 -64.33 -24.19 6.13
C ALA A 112 -62.83 -23.98 6.50
N LEU A 113 -62.15 -23.09 5.80
CA LEU A 113 -60.74 -22.77 6.06
C LEU A 113 -60.66 -21.35 6.63
N GLN A 114 -60.16 -21.23 7.84
CA GLN A 114 -59.80 -19.94 8.38
C GLN A 114 -58.33 -19.65 8.03
N VAL A 115 -58.07 -18.54 7.35
CA VAL A 115 -56.74 -18.07 6.95
C VAL A 115 -56.41 -16.84 7.77
N THR A 116 -55.32 -16.90 8.52
CA THR A 116 -54.74 -15.74 9.17
C THR A 116 -53.65 -15.19 8.22
N ILE A 117 -53.77 -13.92 7.90
CA ILE A 117 -52.81 -13.19 7.02
C ILE A 117 -52.13 -12.15 7.86
N ILE A 118 -50.79 -12.12 7.75
CA ILE A 118 -49.92 -11.15 8.41
C ILE A 118 -49.19 -10.38 7.31
N ASP A 119 -49.36 -9.05 7.32
CA ASP A 119 -48.56 -8.18 6.45
C ASP A 119 -47.13 -8.08 6.97
N ILE A 120 -46.20 -8.60 6.21
CA ILE A 120 -44.76 -8.57 6.52
C ILE A 120 -43.97 -7.75 5.52
N THR A 121 -44.63 -6.84 4.82
CA THR A 121 -44.01 -6.00 3.76
C THR A 121 -42.80 -5.25 4.29
N SER A 122 -42.96 -4.56 5.43
CA SER A 122 -41.85 -3.83 6.07
C SER A 122 -40.66 -4.70 6.41
N VAL A 123 -40.91 -5.92 6.90
CA VAL A 123 -39.85 -6.89 7.25
C VAL A 123 -39.06 -7.32 6.01
N VAL A 124 -39.78 -7.61 4.92
CA VAL A 124 -39.17 -8.01 3.65
C VAL A 124 -38.40 -6.85 3.03
N GLU A 125 -38.96 -5.64 3.05
CA GLU A 125 -38.29 -4.42 2.55
C GLU A 125 -37.02 -4.11 3.34
N ASP A 126 -37.05 -4.16 4.66
CA ASP A 126 -35.89 -3.92 5.51
C ASP A 126 -34.80 -4.95 5.29
N GLN A 127 -35.17 -6.22 5.13
CA GLN A 127 -34.22 -7.26 4.80
C GLN A 127 -33.58 -7.06 3.41
N CYS A 128 -34.37 -6.64 2.44
CA CYS A 128 -33.87 -6.29 1.10
C CYS A 128 -32.90 -5.13 1.17
N LYS A 129 -33.24 -4.03 1.88
CA LYS A 129 -32.37 -2.86 2.07
C LYS A 129 -31.05 -3.24 2.76
N ARG A 130 -31.11 -4.06 3.81
CA ARG A 130 -29.89 -4.56 4.47
C ARG A 130 -29.01 -5.35 3.52
N ASN A 131 -29.58 -6.30 2.77
CA ASN A 131 -28.85 -7.08 1.79
C ASN A 131 -28.25 -6.23 0.66
N GLU A 132 -28.96 -5.19 0.22
CA GLU A 132 -28.50 -4.26 -0.81
C GLU A 132 -27.33 -3.40 -0.27
N THR A 133 -27.47 -2.90 0.95
CA THR A 133 -26.42 -2.16 1.65
C THR A 133 -25.16 -3.01 1.82
N ASP A 134 -25.30 -4.26 2.29
CA ASP A 134 -24.17 -5.19 2.43
C ASP A 134 -23.48 -5.48 1.08
N ARG A 135 -24.26 -5.67 0.02
CA ARG A 135 -23.72 -5.83 -1.34
C ARG A 135 -22.95 -4.60 -1.81
N MET A 136 -23.51 -3.41 -1.52
CA MET A 136 -22.86 -2.15 -1.85
C MET A 136 -21.53 -1.98 -1.10
N TYR A 137 -21.49 -2.25 0.22
CA TYR A 137 -20.26 -2.23 1.01
C TYR A 137 -19.21 -3.21 0.48
N ARG A 138 -19.58 -4.45 0.22
CA ARG A 138 -18.68 -5.44 -0.36
C ARG A 138 -18.15 -5.00 -1.74
N LYS A 139 -19.00 -4.40 -2.57
CA LYS A 139 -18.59 -3.88 -3.87
C LYS A 139 -17.59 -2.73 -3.72
N LEU A 140 -17.82 -1.78 -2.81
CA LEU A 140 -16.91 -0.67 -2.54
C LEU A 140 -15.55 -1.17 -2.05
N LEU A 141 -15.53 -2.11 -1.11
CA LEU A 141 -14.29 -2.71 -0.61
C LEU A 141 -13.51 -3.44 -1.70
N ASN A 142 -14.20 -4.18 -2.57
CA ASN A 142 -13.56 -4.96 -3.64
C ASN A 142 -13.18 -4.14 -4.86
N THR A 143 -13.76 -2.94 -5.06
CA THR A 143 -13.35 -2.02 -6.14
C THR A 143 -12.25 -1.05 -5.71
N SER A 144 -11.94 -0.98 -4.42
CA SER A 144 -10.80 -0.21 -3.92
C SER A 144 -9.50 -0.79 -4.47
N LYS A 145 -8.61 0.08 -4.97
CA LYS A 145 -7.24 -0.29 -5.30
C LYS A 145 -6.33 -0.37 -4.08
N GLN A 146 -6.78 0.18 -2.94
CA GLN A 146 -6.05 0.12 -1.69
C GLN A 146 -6.32 -1.21 -1.00
N GLY A 147 -5.28 -1.87 -0.53
CA GLY A 147 -5.40 -3.05 0.31
C GLY A 147 -5.96 -2.67 1.68
N ILE A 148 -7.02 -3.33 2.11
CA ILE A 148 -7.65 -3.10 3.41
C ILE A 148 -7.58 -4.39 4.21
N LEU A 149 -7.01 -4.29 5.41
CA LEU A 149 -6.95 -5.37 6.38
C LEU A 149 -7.48 -4.85 7.73
N ILE A 150 -8.27 -5.67 8.41
CA ILE A 150 -8.66 -5.42 9.81
C ILE A 150 -8.06 -6.54 10.65
N HIS A 151 -7.41 -6.18 11.75
CA HIS A 151 -6.83 -7.15 12.65
C HIS A 151 -7.03 -6.77 14.12
N ARG A 152 -6.97 -7.77 15.00
CA ARG A 152 -6.89 -7.60 16.45
C ARG A 152 -5.69 -8.37 16.96
N ASN A 153 -4.77 -7.68 17.65
CA ASN A 153 -3.51 -8.28 18.12
C ASN A 153 -2.73 -9.00 16.99
N PHE A 154 -2.67 -8.37 15.81
CA PHE A 154 -2.06 -8.90 14.59
C PHE A 154 -2.73 -10.14 13.98
N LYS A 155 -3.80 -10.67 14.56
CA LYS A 155 -4.62 -11.73 13.94
C LYS A 155 -5.59 -11.10 12.95
N PRO A 156 -5.57 -11.50 11.67
CA PRO A 156 -6.46 -10.94 10.65
C PRO A 156 -7.91 -11.31 10.92
N LEU A 157 -8.83 -10.35 10.78
CA LEU A 157 -10.27 -10.51 10.94
C LEU A 157 -11.00 -10.31 9.62
N MET A 158 -10.51 -9.39 8.78
CA MET A 158 -11.07 -9.11 7.46
C MET A 158 -9.97 -8.61 6.53
N VAL A 159 -10.07 -8.97 5.27
CA VAL A 159 -9.17 -8.52 4.21
C VAL A 159 -9.96 -8.36 2.91
N ASN A 160 -9.64 -7.34 2.11
CA ASN A 160 -10.22 -7.19 0.77
C ASN A 160 -9.34 -7.84 -0.31
N GLN A 161 -9.89 -7.97 -1.51
CA GLN A 161 -9.20 -8.58 -2.64
C GLN A 161 -7.92 -7.82 -3.03
N ALA A 162 -7.92 -6.49 -2.99
CA ALA A 162 -6.76 -5.68 -3.33
C ALA A 162 -5.56 -5.94 -2.40
N TRP A 163 -5.80 -6.19 -1.11
CA TRP A 163 -4.74 -6.57 -0.17
C TRP A 163 -4.11 -7.91 -0.55
N VAL A 164 -4.94 -8.91 -0.90
CA VAL A 164 -4.50 -10.24 -1.32
C VAL A 164 -3.59 -10.13 -2.55
N GLU A 165 -4.02 -9.38 -3.56
CA GLU A 165 -3.26 -9.15 -4.79
C GLU A 165 -1.94 -8.40 -4.56
N GLN A 166 -1.95 -7.35 -3.75
CA GLN A 166 -0.77 -6.56 -3.43
C GLN A 166 0.28 -7.37 -2.66
N GLN A 167 -0.17 -8.24 -1.75
CA GLN A 167 0.73 -9.09 -0.97
C GLN A 167 1.09 -10.40 -1.68
N GLY A 168 0.51 -10.69 -2.86
CA GLY A 168 0.77 -11.92 -3.61
C GLY A 168 0.28 -13.17 -2.90
N ALA A 169 -0.80 -13.07 -2.11
CA ALA A 169 -1.44 -14.22 -1.48
C ALA A 169 -2.39 -14.93 -2.46
N ASP A 170 -2.62 -16.23 -2.27
CA ASP A 170 -3.46 -17.03 -3.16
C ASP A 170 -4.95 -16.73 -2.99
N SER A 171 -5.39 -16.43 -1.77
CA SER A 171 -6.80 -16.15 -1.48
C SER A 171 -7.00 -15.39 -0.17
N ILE A 172 -8.22 -14.87 0.02
CA ILE A 172 -8.66 -14.24 1.28
C ILE A 172 -8.57 -15.25 2.44
N GLU A 173 -8.94 -16.50 2.19
CA GLU A 173 -8.94 -17.58 3.19
C GLU A 173 -7.52 -17.87 3.69
N GLN A 174 -6.53 -17.85 2.81
CA GLN A 174 -5.12 -18.02 3.19
C GLN A 174 -4.70 -16.94 4.20
N VAL A 175 -5.04 -15.68 3.94
CA VAL A 175 -4.70 -14.57 4.83
C VAL A 175 -5.43 -14.67 6.16
N LEU A 176 -6.73 -14.97 6.15
CA LEU A 176 -7.54 -15.12 7.37
C LEU A 176 -7.13 -16.32 8.23
N ALA A 177 -6.49 -17.33 7.63
CA ALA A 177 -5.95 -18.49 8.33
C ALA A 177 -4.60 -18.23 9.03
N MET A 178 -3.98 -17.07 8.83
CA MET A 178 -2.72 -16.73 9.48
C MET A 178 -2.89 -16.54 10.99
N ASP A 179 -1.94 -17.02 11.77
CA ASP A 179 -1.89 -16.74 13.21
C ASP A 179 -1.54 -15.29 13.50
N SER A 180 -0.68 -14.70 12.66
CA SER A 180 -0.26 -13.30 12.80
C SER A 180 0.24 -12.72 11.48
N ILE A 181 -0.20 -11.50 11.16
CA ILE A 181 0.32 -10.72 10.03
C ILE A 181 1.77 -10.23 10.24
N LEU A 182 2.33 -10.38 11.44
CA LEU A 182 3.75 -10.08 11.68
C LEU A 182 4.68 -11.01 10.90
N SER A 183 4.20 -12.14 10.40
CA SER A 183 5.00 -13.06 9.59
C SER A 183 5.46 -12.47 8.26
N ILE A 184 4.69 -11.54 7.69
CA ILE A 184 5.05 -10.81 6.46
C ILE A 184 5.84 -9.53 6.72
N VAL A 185 5.97 -9.12 7.99
CA VAL A 185 6.78 -7.96 8.37
C VAL A 185 8.23 -8.42 8.59
N PRO A 186 9.23 -7.76 7.96
CA PRO A 186 10.65 -8.04 8.18
C PRO A 186 10.99 -8.04 9.67
N GLU A 187 11.87 -8.94 10.09
CA GLU A 187 12.14 -9.20 11.51
C GLU A 187 12.64 -7.97 12.26
N ASP A 188 13.50 -7.18 11.61
CA ASP A 188 14.02 -5.91 12.12
C ASP A 188 12.96 -4.82 12.31
N GLN A 189 11.79 -4.93 11.63
CA GLN A 189 10.70 -3.96 11.70
C GLN A 189 9.54 -4.39 12.61
N ARG A 190 9.51 -5.65 13.09
CA ARG A 190 8.42 -6.18 13.92
C ARG A 190 8.23 -5.41 15.22
N SER A 191 9.31 -5.07 15.91
CA SER A 191 9.24 -4.27 17.15
C SER A 191 8.64 -2.88 16.92
N THR A 192 8.95 -2.27 15.77
CA THR A 192 8.39 -0.97 15.37
C THR A 192 6.90 -1.10 15.04
N ALA A 193 6.48 -2.17 14.35
CA ALA A 193 5.08 -2.42 14.06
C ALA A 193 4.25 -2.63 15.34
N ILE A 194 4.77 -3.39 16.30
CA ILE A 194 4.10 -3.62 17.61
C ILE A 194 3.93 -2.30 18.35
N ARG A 195 5.00 -1.52 18.51
CA ARG A 195 4.94 -0.22 19.20
C ARG A 195 3.99 0.76 18.52
N ARG A 196 3.91 0.73 17.18
CA ARG A 196 2.96 1.55 16.42
C ARG A 196 1.52 1.17 16.75
N CYS A 197 1.18 -0.11 16.76
CA CYS A 197 -0.15 -0.58 17.12
C CYS A 197 -0.53 -0.19 18.56
N GLU A 198 0.38 -0.33 19.52
CA GLU A 198 0.15 0.09 20.90
C GLU A 198 -0.13 1.59 21.01
N ASN A 199 0.65 2.42 20.31
CA ASN A 199 0.45 3.87 20.30
C ASN A 199 -0.92 4.26 19.74
N ILE A 200 -1.36 3.59 18.66
CA ILE A 200 -2.65 3.85 18.01
C ILE A 200 -3.79 3.49 18.96
N LEU A 201 -3.74 2.32 19.61
CA LEU A 201 -4.75 1.88 20.58
C LEU A 201 -4.83 2.81 21.81
N ASN A 202 -3.72 3.41 22.19
CA ASN A 202 -3.66 4.39 23.29
C ASN A 202 -4.07 5.82 22.88
N GLY A 203 -4.57 6.02 21.66
CA GLY A 203 -4.99 7.34 21.16
C GLY A 203 -3.84 8.27 20.76
N ASN A 204 -2.60 7.80 20.78
CA ASN A 204 -1.41 8.53 20.36
C ASN A 204 -1.19 8.31 18.85
N THR A 205 -2.13 8.72 18.03
CA THR A 205 -1.99 8.60 16.58
C THR A 205 -1.13 9.73 16.03
N PRO A 206 0.07 9.46 15.53
CA PRO A 206 0.67 10.38 14.58
C PRO A 206 -0.11 10.25 13.27
N ASN A 207 -0.63 11.36 12.74
CA ASN A 207 -1.22 11.47 11.40
C ASN A 207 -0.17 11.27 10.28
N PHE A 208 0.74 10.31 10.41
CA PHE A 208 1.78 10.10 9.43
C PHE A 208 1.60 8.76 8.74
N SER A 209 1.42 8.82 7.42
CA SER A 209 1.68 7.67 6.59
C SER A 209 3.15 7.26 6.74
N SER A 210 3.41 6.02 7.07
CA SER A 210 4.77 5.50 7.09
C SER A 210 4.98 4.57 5.91
N VAL A 211 6.08 4.79 5.17
CA VAL A 211 6.49 3.84 4.16
C VAL A 211 7.17 2.66 4.85
N VAL A 212 6.62 1.49 4.66
CA VAL A 212 7.16 0.22 5.19
C VAL A 212 7.51 -0.71 4.04
N SER A 213 8.39 -1.66 4.27
CA SER A 213 8.64 -2.76 3.34
C SER A 213 8.07 -4.06 3.91
N ASN A 214 7.38 -4.83 3.06
CA ASN A 214 6.90 -6.16 3.38
C ASN A 214 7.58 -7.18 2.48
N GLN A 215 7.81 -8.37 3.01
CA GLN A 215 8.09 -9.55 2.21
C GLN A 215 6.77 -10.20 1.84
N CYS A 216 6.39 -10.10 0.57
CA CYS A 216 5.14 -10.64 0.06
C CYS A 216 5.14 -12.17 0.04
N PHE A 217 3.96 -12.80 -0.12
CA PHE A 217 3.81 -14.27 -0.14
C PHE A 217 4.54 -14.92 -1.32
N ASP A 218 4.71 -14.20 -2.43
CA ASP A 218 5.48 -14.62 -3.61
C ASP A 218 7.01 -14.47 -3.44
N GLY A 219 7.45 -14.02 -2.26
CA GLY A 219 8.86 -13.77 -1.94
C GLY A 219 9.39 -12.42 -2.41
N THR A 220 8.61 -11.61 -3.11
CA THR A 220 9.01 -10.26 -3.53
C THR A 220 9.02 -9.29 -2.35
N HIS A 221 9.87 -8.27 -2.42
CA HIS A 221 9.87 -7.14 -1.48
C HIS A 221 9.16 -5.96 -2.11
N LYS A 222 8.13 -5.46 -1.44
CA LYS A 222 7.37 -4.30 -1.87
C LYS A 222 7.30 -3.22 -0.81
N PHE A 223 7.12 -1.97 -1.25
CA PHE A 223 6.97 -0.81 -0.37
C PHE A 223 5.52 -0.36 -0.33
N PHE A 224 5.03 -0.08 0.87
CA PHE A 224 3.64 0.34 1.10
C PHE A 224 3.59 1.59 1.96
N ASN A 225 2.70 2.53 1.61
CA ASN A 225 2.20 3.51 2.55
C ASN A 225 1.16 2.84 3.44
N LEU A 226 1.33 2.98 4.75
CA LEU A 226 0.39 2.49 5.75
C LEU A 226 -0.42 3.63 6.35
N TYR A 227 -1.73 3.40 6.46
CA TYR A 227 -2.66 4.24 7.21
C TYR A 227 -3.42 3.35 8.18
N ASP A 228 -3.23 3.60 9.48
CA ASP A 228 -3.82 2.78 10.53
C ASP A 228 -4.87 3.59 11.29
N ASN A 229 -6.03 2.99 11.55
CA ASN A 229 -7.11 3.58 12.34
C ASN A 229 -7.66 2.57 13.34
N VAL A 230 -8.07 3.03 14.53
CA VAL A 230 -8.88 2.21 15.44
C VAL A 230 -10.33 2.25 14.97
N ILE A 231 -10.94 1.10 14.87
CA ILE A 231 -12.36 0.93 14.56
C ILE A 231 -13.01 0.00 15.58
N ASN A 232 -14.32 0.16 15.79
CA ASN A 232 -15.10 -0.83 16.51
C ASN A 232 -15.48 -1.96 15.53
N TRP A 233 -15.01 -3.16 15.78
CA TRP A 233 -15.31 -4.36 15.01
C TRP A 233 -16.01 -5.38 15.90
N GLU A 234 -17.31 -5.60 15.64
CA GLU A 234 -18.16 -6.54 16.40
C GLU A 234 -18.18 -6.24 17.91
N GLY A 235 -18.19 -4.96 18.29
CA GLY A 235 -18.27 -4.52 19.68
C GLY A 235 -16.94 -4.36 20.42
N GLU A 236 -15.84 -4.69 19.78
CA GLU A 236 -14.48 -4.55 20.34
C GLU A 236 -13.57 -3.73 19.44
N ASP A 237 -12.54 -3.12 20.01
CA ASP A 237 -11.54 -2.35 19.24
C ASP A 237 -10.70 -3.28 18.37
N ALA A 238 -10.49 -2.85 17.13
CA ALA A 238 -9.63 -3.48 16.16
C ALA A 238 -8.87 -2.39 15.37
N ILE A 239 -7.79 -2.77 14.70
CA ILE A 239 -7.02 -1.86 13.85
C ILE A 239 -7.36 -2.15 12.40
N GLN A 240 -7.81 -1.11 11.69
CA GLN A 240 -7.91 -1.08 10.25
C GLN A 240 -6.60 -0.59 9.69
N VAL A 241 -5.98 -1.38 8.83
CA VAL A 241 -4.77 -1.05 8.08
C VAL A 241 -5.14 -0.86 6.62
N ILE A 242 -4.84 0.30 6.07
CA ILE A 242 -4.98 0.60 4.65
C ILE A 242 -3.59 0.63 4.03
N LEU A 243 -3.38 -0.17 3.00
CA LEU A 243 -2.14 -0.28 2.25
C LEU A 243 -2.30 0.38 0.88
N GLU A 244 -1.33 1.20 0.53
CA GLU A 244 -1.14 1.70 -0.83
C GLU A 244 0.24 1.27 -1.32
N GLU A 245 0.32 0.46 -2.36
CA GLU A 245 1.60 0.05 -2.92
C GLU A 245 2.31 1.25 -3.58
N VAL A 246 3.53 1.52 -3.14
CA VAL A 246 4.36 2.64 -3.63
C VAL A 246 5.74 2.18 -4.11
N THR A 247 5.88 0.90 -4.44
CA THR A 247 7.16 0.28 -4.83
C THR A 247 7.83 1.02 -5.97
N ASP A 248 7.12 1.22 -7.08
CA ASP A 248 7.68 1.90 -8.25
C ASP A 248 8.09 3.35 -7.93
N LYS A 249 7.29 4.05 -7.12
CA LYS A 249 7.59 5.41 -6.68
C LYS A 249 8.87 5.46 -5.86
N VAL A 250 9.01 4.58 -4.87
CA VAL A 250 10.20 4.53 -3.99
C VAL A 250 11.45 4.15 -4.79
N LEU A 251 11.35 3.18 -5.70
CA LEU A 251 12.47 2.78 -6.55
C LEU A 251 12.87 3.89 -7.51
N LEU A 252 11.91 4.56 -8.13
CA LEU A 252 12.18 5.71 -9.01
C LEU A 252 12.81 6.89 -8.26
N GLU A 253 12.31 7.22 -7.07
CA GLU A 253 12.90 8.25 -6.21
C GLU A 253 14.35 7.91 -5.85
N ARG A 254 14.64 6.66 -5.50
CA ARG A 254 16.01 6.21 -5.22
C ARG A 254 16.91 6.29 -6.45
N GLU A 255 16.39 5.89 -7.61
CA GLU A 255 17.13 5.99 -8.87
C GLU A 255 17.42 7.46 -9.24
N LEU A 256 16.42 8.34 -9.12
CA LEU A 256 16.59 9.77 -9.36
C LEU A 256 17.60 10.39 -8.40
N LEU A 257 17.56 10.04 -7.11
CA LEU A 257 18.56 10.48 -6.14
C LEU A 257 19.94 9.95 -6.47
N HIS A 258 20.05 8.69 -6.87
CA HIS A 258 21.33 8.11 -7.29
C HIS A 258 21.90 8.85 -8.50
N ARG A 259 21.13 9.07 -9.56
CA ARG A 259 21.54 9.84 -10.74
C ARG A 259 21.87 11.30 -10.41
N ALA A 260 21.12 11.92 -9.49
CA ALA A 260 21.40 13.30 -9.07
C ALA A 260 22.71 13.42 -8.27
N MET A 261 23.19 12.34 -7.65
CA MET A 261 24.38 12.35 -6.79
C MET A 261 25.63 11.73 -7.43
N HIS A 262 25.48 10.92 -8.47
CA HIS A 262 26.60 10.21 -9.09
C HIS A 262 26.86 10.69 -10.51
N ASP A 263 28.09 10.52 -10.97
CA ASP A 263 28.48 10.73 -12.37
C ASP A 263 28.12 9.50 -13.21
N ASP A 264 27.44 9.72 -14.34
CA ASP A 264 26.91 8.64 -15.19
C ASP A 264 28.01 7.74 -15.81
N LEU A 265 29.21 8.27 -16.02
CA LEU A 265 30.32 7.54 -16.63
C LEU A 265 31.07 6.64 -15.63
N THR A 266 31.27 7.15 -14.42
CA THR A 266 32.20 6.56 -13.42
C THR A 266 31.50 6.04 -12.18
N HIS A 267 30.25 6.39 -11.98
CA HIS A 267 29.44 6.02 -10.79
C HIS A 267 30.04 6.45 -9.44
N VAL A 268 31.04 7.37 -9.44
CA VAL A 268 31.47 8.09 -8.25
C VAL A 268 30.54 9.28 -8.01
N PHE A 269 30.66 9.93 -6.87
CA PHE A 269 29.88 11.14 -6.64
C PHE A 269 30.18 12.20 -7.73
N ASN A 270 29.15 12.95 -8.10
CA ASN A 270 29.36 14.15 -8.90
C ASN A 270 29.79 15.32 -7.99
N ARG A 271 30.18 16.42 -8.61
CA ARG A 271 30.65 17.61 -7.91
C ARG A 271 29.64 18.10 -6.85
N ARG A 272 28.36 18.13 -7.17
CA ARG A 272 27.31 18.56 -6.25
C ARG A 272 27.22 17.66 -5.01
N ALA A 273 27.22 16.35 -5.20
CA ALA A 273 27.15 15.39 -4.11
C ALA A 273 28.34 15.48 -3.14
N ILE A 274 29.54 15.80 -3.66
CA ILE A 274 30.73 16.05 -2.83
C ILE A 274 30.50 17.28 -1.91
N TYR A 275 29.97 18.40 -2.45
CA TYR A 275 29.65 19.55 -1.63
C TYR A 275 28.58 19.23 -0.59
N ASP A 276 27.54 18.49 -0.95
CA ASP A 276 26.48 18.09 -0.03
C ASP A 276 27.01 17.14 1.06
N TRP A 277 27.96 16.26 0.73
CA TRP A 277 28.62 15.38 1.69
C TRP A 277 29.46 16.19 2.68
N LEU A 278 30.24 17.15 2.22
CA LEU A 278 31.09 18.02 3.07
C LEU A 278 30.26 18.89 4.02
N LYS A 279 29.06 19.32 3.61
CA LYS A 279 28.16 20.14 4.43
C LYS A 279 27.43 19.35 5.53
N LYS A 280 27.49 18.01 5.55
CA LYS A 280 26.85 17.24 6.61
C LYS A 280 27.50 17.54 7.98
N PRO A 281 26.71 17.74 9.06
CA PRO A 281 27.24 18.11 10.38
C PRO A 281 28.32 17.14 10.92
N VAL A 282 28.21 15.86 10.59
CA VAL A 282 29.19 14.84 11.01
C VAL A 282 30.55 15.01 10.34
N ASN A 283 30.61 15.70 9.19
CA ASN A 283 31.84 15.94 8.42
C ASN A 283 32.42 17.35 8.67
N GLN A 284 31.63 18.23 9.29
CA GLN A 284 32.10 19.52 9.77
C GLN A 284 33.00 19.27 10.99
N HIS A 285 34.07 20.03 11.14
CA HIS A 285 35.07 19.90 12.22
C HIS A 285 35.97 18.65 12.18
N MET A 286 35.99 17.93 11.05
CA MET A 286 36.84 16.75 10.93
C MET A 286 38.12 17.11 10.19
N GLU A 287 39.26 16.65 10.69
CA GLU A 287 40.49 16.68 9.90
C GLU A 287 40.30 15.80 8.67
N MET A 288 40.60 16.37 7.49
CA MET A 288 40.46 15.67 6.22
C MET A 288 41.68 15.93 5.36
N SER A 289 42.07 14.92 4.60
CA SER A 289 42.95 15.11 3.47
C SER A 289 42.11 15.27 2.21
N CYS A 290 42.46 16.28 1.40
CA CYS A 290 41.87 16.49 0.07
C CYS A 290 42.91 16.14 -1.01
N LEU A 291 42.50 15.37 -2.02
CA LEU A 291 43.30 15.07 -3.20
C LEU A 291 42.55 15.60 -4.43
N LEU A 292 43.25 16.29 -5.30
CA LEU A 292 42.82 16.55 -6.68
C LEU A 292 43.69 15.73 -7.60
N ILE A 293 43.05 14.96 -8.49
CA ILE A 293 43.69 14.00 -9.39
C ILE A 293 43.29 14.34 -10.83
N ASP A 294 44.23 14.40 -11.73
CA ASP A 294 43.97 14.74 -13.14
C ASP A 294 44.79 13.81 -14.05
N ILE A 295 44.16 13.37 -15.16
CA ILE A 295 44.82 12.51 -16.16
C ILE A 295 45.74 13.33 -17.03
N ASP A 296 47.00 13.00 -17.01
CA ASP A 296 48.01 13.72 -17.78
C ASP A 296 47.77 13.59 -19.29
N ASP A 297 47.82 14.74 -20.01
CA ASP A 297 47.64 14.82 -21.46
C ASP A 297 46.38 14.17 -22.02
N PHE A 298 45.28 14.17 -21.25
CA PHE A 298 44.02 13.48 -21.60
C PHE A 298 43.46 13.93 -22.96
N LYS A 299 43.57 15.22 -23.31
CA LYS A 299 43.18 15.70 -24.64
C LYS A 299 43.90 14.96 -25.77
N SER A 300 45.18 14.69 -25.60
CA SER A 300 45.98 13.95 -26.61
C SER A 300 45.49 12.50 -26.76
N ILE A 301 44.99 11.89 -25.66
CA ILE A 301 44.42 10.55 -25.70
C ILE A 301 43.13 10.58 -26.54
N ASN A 302 42.21 11.52 -26.27
CA ASN A 302 40.98 11.68 -27.04
C ASN A 302 41.26 11.98 -28.54
N ASP A 303 42.15 12.88 -28.81
CA ASP A 303 42.52 13.27 -30.20
C ASP A 303 43.12 12.10 -31.00
N ARG A 304 43.85 11.21 -30.31
CA ARG A 304 44.55 10.08 -30.93
C ARG A 304 43.74 8.80 -31.01
N PHE A 305 42.91 8.50 -29.99
CA PHE A 305 42.26 7.21 -29.84
C PHE A 305 40.73 7.33 -29.80
N GLY A 306 40.20 8.55 -29.80
CA GLY A 306 38.76 8.83 -29.74
C GLY A 306 38.19 8.84 -28.31
N HIS A 307 37.04 9.49 -28.13
CA HIS A 307 36.39 9.72 -26.84
C HIS A 307 36.01 8.40 -26.11
N THR A 308 35.64 7.34 -26.84
CA THR A 308 35.29 6.04 -26.22
C THR A 308 36.47 5.43 -25.45
N VAL A 309 37.71 5.63 -26.00
CA VAL A 309 38.92 5.17 -25.30
C VAL A 309 39.20 6.08 -24.11
N GLY A 310 39.04 7.40 -24.26
CA GLY A 310 39.13 8.35 -23.16
C GLY A 310 38.16 7.99 -22.00
N ASP A 311 36.92 7.67 -22.32
CA ASP A 311 35.93 7.19 -21.32
C ASP A 311 36.38 5.94 -20.58
N THR A 312 37.07 5.02 -21.29
CA THR A 312 37.63 3.82 -20.66
C THR A 312 38.77 4.16 -19.68
N VAL A 313 39.61 5.13 -20.04
CA VAL A 313 40.69 5.65 -19.19
C VAL A 313 40.11 6.30 -17.92
N ILE A 314 39.06 7.14 -18.08
CA ILE A 314 38.37 7.80 -16.95
C ILE A 314 37.74 6.75 -16.01
N ARG A 315 37.03 5.73 -16.53
CA ARG A 315 36.47 4.67 -15.70
C ARG A 315 37.53 3.92 -14.92
N HIS A 316 38.64 3.56 -15.58
CA HIS A 316 39.73 2.86 -14.92
C HIS A 316 40.37 3.68 -13.80
N LEU A 317 40.50 4.99 -13.97
CA LEU A 317 40.99 5.89 -12.93
C LEU A 317 40.01 5.90 -11.73
N ALA A 318 38.70 6.02 -12.00
CA ALA A 318 37.69 5.99 -10.95
C ALA A 318 37.75 4.70 -10.12
N ASP A 319 37.87 3.54 -10.78
CA ASP A 319 37.98 2.23 -10.12
C ASP A 319 39.29 2.10 -9.34
N THR A 320 40.41 2.60 -9.90
CA THR A 320 41.69 2.63 -9.21
C THR A 320 41.59 3.45 -7.91
N ILE A 321 41.00 4.65 -7.97
CA ILE A 321 40.83 5.52 -6.80
C ILE A 321 39.93 4.80 -5.76
N LYS A 322 38.75 4.29 -6.17
CA LYS A 322 37.82 3.58 -5.27
C LYS A 322 38.53 2.48 -4.50
N THR A 323 39.26 1.61 -5.19
CA THR A 323 39.97 0.47 -4.58
C THR A 323 40.91 0.89 -3.47
N HIS A 324 41.59 2.05 -3.60
CA HIS A 324 42.55 2.52 -2.62
C HIS A 324 41.93 3.33 -1.47
N ILE A 325 40.75 3.89 -1.67
CA ILE A 325 40.12 4.84 -0.74
C ILE A 325 39.00 4.21 0.10
N GLU A 326 38.31 3.18 -0.43
CA GLU A 326 37.12 2.58 0.18
C GLU A 326 37.36 2.11 1.62
N LEU A 327 38.46 1.44 1.87
CA LEU A 327 38.84 0.93 3.20
C LEU A 327 39.18 2.02 4.23
N LEU A 328 39.36 3.25 3.77
CA LEU A 328 39.72 4.40 4.61
C LEU A 328 38.52 5.27 4.99
N GLY A 329 37.31 4.86 4.55
CA GLY A 329 36.10 5.66 4.74
C GLY A 329 36.13 6.98 3.96
N GLY A 330 36.96 7.07 2.92
CA GLY A 330 37.05 8.23 2.04
C GLY A 330 35.90 8.30 1.05
N VAL A 331 35.69 9.48 0.50
CA VAL A 331 34.71 9.76 -0.55
C VAL A 331 35.41 10.20 -1.83
N VAL A 332 34.92 9.72 -2.98
CA VAL A 332 35.47 9.99 -4.31
C VAL A 332 34.40 10.67 -5.16
N GLY A 333 34.75 11.75 -5.84
CA GLY A 333 33.88 12.43 -6.80
C GLY A 333 34.60 12.80 -8.09
N ARG A 334 33.85 12.81 -9.20
CA ARG A 334 34.33 13.40 -10.46
C ARG A 334 34.09 14.89 -10.39
N TRP A 335 35.20 15.64 -10.48
CA TRP A 335 35.17 17.10 -10.32
C TRP A 335 34.80 17.83 -11.62
N GLY A 336 35.25 17.28 -12.75
CA GLY A 336 34.91 17.73 -14.10
C GLY A 336 35.82 17.08 -15.14
N GLY A 337 35.34 16.79 -16.34
CA GLY A 337 36.15 16.19 -17.40
C GLY A 337 36.91 14.92 -16.94
N GLU A 338 38.24 15.06 -16.88
CA GLU A 338 39.18 14.04 -16.44
C GLU A 338 39.67 14.21 -14.99
N GLU A 339 39.08 15.16 -14.25
CA GLU A 339 39.48 15.49 -12.87
C GLU A 339 38.66 14.75 -11.83
N PHE A 340 39.32 14.27 -10.80
CA PHE A 340 38.70 13.64 -9.63
C PHE A 340 39.10 14.34 -8.34
N ILE A 341 38.16 14.37 -7.39
CA ILE A 341 38.40 14.87 -6.03
C ILE A 341 38.17 13.75 -5.03
N VAL A 342 39.02 13.68 -4.00
CA VAL A 342 38.94 12.71 -2.95
C VAL A 342 39.05 13.39 -1.59
N PHE A 343 38.20 13.00 -0.66
CA PHE A 343 38.31 13.41 0.73
C PHE A 343 38.50 12.17 1.62
N ILE A 344 39.52 12.19 2.49
CA ILE A 344 39.83 11.08 3.40
C ILE A 344 39.76 11.62 4.82
N PRO A 345 38.73 11.21 5.62
CA PRO A 345 38.59 11.66 7.02
C PRO A 345 39.72 11.11 7.89
N LYS A 346 40.20 11.94 8.84
CA LYS A 346 41.19 11.55 9.87
C LYS A 346 42.48 10.93 9.34
N ALA A 347 42.83 11.17 8.07
CA ALA A 347 44.04 10.64 7.50
C ALA A 347 45.25 11.48 7.90
N LYS A 348 46.31 10.82 8.36
CA LYS A 348 47.61 11.46 8.60
C LYS A 348 48.27 11.78 7.26
N SER A 349 48.96 12.92 7.15
CA SER A 349 49.69 13.37 5.93
C SER A 349 50.58 12.27 5.32
N SER A 350 51.29 11.52 6.14
CA SER A 350 52.14 10.41 5.68
C SER A 350 51.35 9.27 5.01
N HIS A 351 50.16 8.95 5.52
CA HIS A 351 49.30 7.91 4.90
C HIS A 351 48.69 8.41 3.59
N THR A 352 48.25 9.64 3.56
CA THR A 352 47.69 10.25 2.34
C THR A 352 48.71 10.28 1.21
N LYS A 353 49.97 10.64 1.52
CA LYS A 353 51.07 10.58 0.57
C LYS A 353 51.27 9.16 -0.03
N ILE A 354 51.39 8.17 0.82
CA ILE A 354 51.58 6.76 0.38
C ILE A 354 50.45 6.30 -0.52
N ILE A 355 49.20 6.65 -0.17
CA ILE A 355 48.03 6.27 -0.97
C ILE A 355 48.01 6.99 -2.32
N SER A 356 48.29 8.29 -2.34
CA SER A 356 48.40 9.04 -3.57
C SER A 356 49.48 8.50 -4.49
N GLU A 357 50.66 8.20 -3.98
CA GLU A 357 51.75 7.56 -4.73
C GLU A 357 51.35 6.16 -5.27
N ARG A 358 50.61 5.39 -4.51
CA ARG A 358 50.07 4.08 -4.97
C ARG A 358 49.06 4.25 -6.11
N ILE A 359 48.16 5.22 -6.00
CA ILE A 359 47.21 5.52 -7.09
C ILE A 359 47.98 5.88 -8.38
N CYS A 360 48.94 6.80 -8.32
CA CYS A 360 49.79 7.14 -9.47
C CYS A 360 50.46 5.90 -10.06
N HIS A 361 51.10 5.11 -9.23
CA HIS A 361 51.84 3.91 -9.64
C HIS A 361 50.91 2.86 -10.28
N THR A 362 49.82 2.50 -9.61
CA THR A 362 48.86 1.50 -10.12
C THR A 362 48.28 1.93 -11.46
N PHE A 363 47.87 3.19 -11.56
CA PHE A 363 47.30 3.72 -12.80
C PHE A 363 48.31 3.73 -13.95
N ASN A 364 49.54 4.19 -13.71
CA ASN A 364 50.60 4.27 -14.75
C ASN A 364 51.03 2.86 -15.24
N GLN A 365 50.90 1.82 -14.42
CA GLN A 365 51.22 0.47 -14.86
C GLN A 365 50.15 -0.17 -15.76
N HIS A 366 48.99 0.40 -15.83
CA HIS A 366 47.91 -0.17 -16.64
C HIS A 366 48.14 0.12 -18.13
N THR A 367 47.97 -0.93 -18.94
CA THR A 367 48.07 -0.84 -20.40
C THR A 367 46.67 -0.73 -21.00
N PHE A 368 46.41 0.40 -21.64
CA PHE A 368 45.21 0.63 -22.41
C PHE A 368 45.39 0.26 -23.88
N TYR A 369 44.30 -0.05 -24.54
CA TYR A 369 44.29 -0.40 -25.97
C TYR A 369 43.37 0.53 -26.76
N GLY A 370 43.94 1.16 -27.77
CA GLY A 370 43.17 1.93 -28.76
C GLY A 370 42.36 1.05 -29.70
N ILE A 371 41.50 1.64 -30.53
CA ILE A 371 40.61 0.96 -31.49
C ILE A 371 41.38 -0.01 -32.40
N ASN A 372 42.62 0.30 -32.78
CA ASN A 372 43.48 -0.54 -33.62
C ASN A 372 44.33 -1.52 -32.78
N ARG A 373 43.97 -1.87 -31.55
CA ARG A 373 44.72 -2.68 -30.58
C ARG A 373 46.13 -2.14 -30.30
N ARG A 374 46.40 -0.89 -30.58
CA ARG A 374 47.68 -0.26 -30.22
C ARG A 374 47.69 -0.01 -28.72
N ALA A 375 48.64 -0.60 -28.03
CA ALA A 375 48.86 -0.40 -26.64
C ALA A 375 49.41 0.97 -26.31
N PHE A 376 48.98 1.58 -25.22
CA PHE A 376 49.55 2.80 -24.66
C PHE A 376 49.37 2.84 -23.15
N THR A 377 50.17 3.63 -22.47
CA THR A 377 50.06 3.93 -21.04
C THR A 377 49.82 5.42 -20.87
N THR A 378 49.23 5.79 -19.75
CA THR A 378 49.08 7.21 -19.36
C THR A 378 49.27 7.33 -17.86
N SER A 379 49.45 8.53 -17.36
CA SER A 379 49.67 8.80 -15.94
C SER A 379 48.67 9.78 -15.37
N VAL A 380 48.77 9.99 -14.08
CA VAL A 380 48.01 11.01 -13.37
C VAL A 380 48.91 11.87 -12.53
N SER A 381 48.57 13.15 -12.41
CA SER A 381 49.15 14.06 -11.43
C SER A 381 48.20 14.25 -10.26
N ILE A 382 48.72 14.34 -9.04
CA ILE A 382 47.92 14.46 -7.82
C ILE A 382 48.43 15.62 -6.97
N GLY A 383 47.51 16.53 -6.63
CA GLY A 383 47.69 17.51 -5.56
C GLY A 383 47.10 17.03 -4.27
N VAL A 384 47.76 17.24 -3.14
CA VAL A 384 47.33 16.81 -1.81
C VAL A 384 47.40 17.95 -0.82
N THR A 385 46.38 18.10 0.00
CA THR A 385 46.38 19.04 1.14
C THR A 385 45.73 18.36 2.34
N ASN A 386 46.31 18.59 3.51
CA ASN A 386 45.76 18.15 4.78
C ASN A 386 45.24 19.35 5.57
N GLN A 387 43.98 19.39 5.94
CA GLN A 387 43.39 20.53 6.63
C GLN A 387 42.23 20.11 7.55
N CYS A 388 42.01 20.89 8.61
CA CYS A 388 40.82 20.81 9.42
C CYS A 388 39.70 21.64 8.77
N LEU A 389 38.55 21.05 8.52
CA LEU A 389 37.38 21.76 8.01
C LEU A 389 36.67 22.47 9.18
N CYS A 390 36.86 23.79 9.29
CA CYS A 390 36.11 24.62 10.20
C CYS A 390 34.96 25.35 9.48
N HIS A 391 33.74 25.08 9.87
CA HIS A 391 32.48 25.83 9.84
C HIS A 391 31.94 26.57 8.63
N SER A 392 32.64 26.83 7.53
CA SER A 392 32.11 27.67 6.45
C SER A 392 32.33 27.11 5.05
N ALA A 393 31.42 27.45 4.12
CA ALA A 393 31.58 27.18 2.68
C ALA A 393 32.90 27.75 2.12
N ASN A 394 33.33 28.89 2.62
CA ASN A 394 34.60 29.52 2.23
C ASN A 394 35.81 28.64 2.55
N THR A 395 35.74 27.81 3.57
CA THR A 395 36.83 26.90 3.96
C THR A 395 36.96 25.74 2.97
N ILE A 396 35.85 25.22 2.47
CA ILE A 396 35.82 24.13 1.47
C ILE A 396 36.47 24.62 0.18
N ASP A 397 36.06 25.80 -0.34
CA ASP A 397 36.58 26.36 -1.56
C ASP A 397 38.07 26.71 -1.42
N THR A 398 38.49 27.18 -0.25
CA THR A 398 39.91 27.45 0.02
C THR A 398 40.73 26.16 0.04
N LEU A 399 40.22 25.06 0.68
CA LEU A 399 40.87 23.75 0.69
C LEU A 399 41.07 23.23 -0.74
N ILE A 400 40.02 23.33 -1.56
CA ILE A 400 40.09 22.89 -2.95
C ILE A 400 41.10 23.72 -3.73
N ARG A 401 41.10 25.04 -3.58
CA ARG A 401 42.08 25.94 -4.26
C ARG A 401 43.50 25.61 -3.87
N VAL A 402 43.79 25.42 -2.60
CA VAL A 402 45.15 25.08 -2.13
C VAL A 402 45.60 23.70 -2.64
N THR A 403 44.65 22.77 -2.80
CA THR A 403 44.93 21.45 -3.39
C THR A 403 45.15 21.55 -4.89
N ASP A 404 44.45 22.45 -5.59
CA ASP A 404 44.64 22.73 -7.01
C ASP A 404 46.03 23.35 -7.27
N ASP A 405 46.49 24.29 -6.41
CA ASP A 405 47.87 24.83 -6.49
C ASP A 405 48.92 23.70 -6.31
N ALA A 406 48.68 22.70 -5.50
CA ALA A 406 49.53 21.52 -5.38
C ALA A 406 49.49 20.64 -6.64
N LEU A 407 48.31 20.41 -7.23
CA LEU A 407 48.15 19.69 -8.48
C LEU A 407 48.89 20.39 -9.63
N TYR A 408 48.77 21.75 -9.73
CA TYR A 408 49.48 22.54 -10.69
C TYR A 408 51.00 22.34 -10.57
N ARG A 409 51.56 22.34 -9.34
CA ARG A 409 52.97 22.04 -9.10
C ARG A 409 53.36 20.64 -9.56
N ALA A 410 52.52 19.62 -9.34
CA ALA A 410 52.79 18.27 -9.84
C ALA A 410 52.87 18.24 -11.36
N LYS A 411 51.95 18.91 -12.07
CA LYS A 411 51.96 19.01 -13.54
C LYS A 411 53.18 19.80 -14.07
N ALA A 412 53.54 20.92 -13.43
CA ALA A 412 54.68 21.77 -13.83
C ALA A 412 56.04 21.06 -13.61
N ASN A 413 56.17 20.20 -12.61
CA ASN A 413 57.42 19.49 -12.29
C ASN A 413 57.59 18.17 -13.08
N GLY A 414 56.81 17.96 -14.15
CA GLY A 414 57.03 16.83 -15.06
C GLY A 414 55.93 15.78 -15.06
N LYS A 415 54.79 16.04 -14.42
CA LYS A 415 53.63 15.14 -14.38
C LYS A 415 53.90 13.80 -13.68
N ASN A 416 52.97 12.84 -13.70
CA ASN A 416 53.11 11.49 -13.13
C ASN A 416 53.68 11.48 -11.69
N GLN A 417 53.20 12.35 -10.84
CA GLN A 417 53.71 12.52 -9.48
C GLN A 417 52.68 13.16 -8.56
N VAL A 418 52.98 13.05 -7.25
CA VAL A 418 52.22 13.68 -6.18
C VAL A 418 52.97 14.93 -5.69
N SER A 419 52.21 16.02 -5.55
CA SER A 419 52.71 17.22 -4.86
C SER A 419 51.83 17.49 -3.63
N ILE A 420 52.48 17.76 -2.52
CA ILE A 420 51.81 17.99 -1.23
C ILE A 420 51.93 19.46 -0.88
N ASN A 421 50.84 20.02 -0.41
CA ASN A 421 50.87 21.31 0.27
C ASN A 421 50.86 21.08 1.77
N ASP A 422 52.01 21.31 2.42
CA ASP A 422 52.18 21.18 3.87
C ASP A 422 51.79 22.46 4.63
N ASP A 423 51.39 23.52 3.96
CA ASP A 423 50.92 24.74 4.60
C ASP A 423 49.59 24.45 5.29
N VAL A 424 49.66 24.19 6.60
CA VAL A 424 48.47 23.98 7.45
C VAL A 424 47.77 25.35 7.62
N VAL A 425 46.73 25.56 6.83
CA VAL A 425 45.86 26.72 7.04
C VAL A 425 44.82 26.37 8.06
N CYS A 426 45.19 26.44 9.38
CA CYS A 426 44.22 26.48 10.45
C CYS A 426 43.58 27.87 10.43
N TYR A 427 42.32 27.96 9.99
CA TYR A 427 41.52 29.14 10.25
C TYR A 427 40.97 29.04 11.66
N GLU A 428 41.57 29.72 12.63
CA GLU A 428 40.96 30.00 13.91
C GLU A 428 39.62 30.71 13.67
N ALA A 429 38.57 30.19 14.29
CA ALA A 429 37.29 30.86 14.35
C ALA A 429 37.53 32.27 14.95
N LEU A 430 37.37 33.32 14.19
CA LEU A 430 37.14 34.64 14.71
C LEU A 430 35.81 34.60 15.46
N ALA A 431 35.91 34.72 16.76
CA ALA A 431 34.87 34.75 17.79
C ALA A 431 33.74 35.75 17.47
#